data_bfe39b274c7b9753cf6edd36db6fda60
#
_entry.id   bfe39b274c7b9753cf6edd36db6fda60
#
_cell.length_a   1.000
_cell.length_b   1.000
_cell.length_c   1.000
_cell.angle_alpha   90.00
_cell.angle_beta   90.00
_cell.angle_gamma   90.00
#
_symmetry.space_group_name_H-M   'P 1'
#
loop_
_entity.id
_entity.type
_entity.pdbx_description
1 polymer ?
#
loop_
_entity_poly.entity_id
_entity_poly.type
_entity_poly.pdbx_seq_one_letter_code
_entity_poly.pdbx_strand_id
1 'polypeptide(L)'
;MRIESGAPLANLVRGVQRQNSAGERSPEEVREGLRISLSELGRNLSAKAGKNQDIDDSGLPDSIKQLLKMIRELKAQIAEKQAQIEALMSDQSLDAEAKRQQLEGLQTELASLNSALASANANLIKLMRDNGLSDEQMMTAASLAMA
;
A
#
# COMPACT_ATOMS: atom_id res chain seq x y z
N MET A 1 -46.66 50.87 -0.43
CA MET A 1 -45.96 49.58 -0.70
C MET A 1 -44.52 49.69 -0.29
N ARG A 2 -44.16 49.16 0.85
CA ARG A 2 -42.77 48.99 1.26
C ARG A 2 -42.34 47.57 0.95
N ILE A 3 -41.40 47.40 0.09
CA ILE A 3 -40.75 46.12 -0.18
C ILE A 3 -39.59 46.05 0.83
N GLU A 4 -39.79 45.27 1.89
CA GLU A 4 -38.65 44.87 2.75
C GLU A 4 -37.87 43.78 2.08
N SER A 5 -36.87 44.17 1.30
CA SER A 5 -35.86 43.27 0.76
C SER A 5 -34.64 43.23 1.65
N GLY A 6 -34.67 42.40 2.69
CA GLY A 6 -33.53 42.31 3.63
C GLY A 6 -33.31 40.96 4.30
N ALA A 7 -34.31 40.07 4.32
CA ALA A 7 -34.23 38.85 5.12
C ALA A 7 -33.51 37.64 4.47
N PRO A 8 -33.44 37.41 3.15
CA PRO A 8 -32.83 36.20 2.61
C PRO A 8 -31.28 36.20 2.61
N LEU A 9 -30.66 37.41 2.57
CA LEU A 9 -29.20 37.46 2.50
C LEU A 9 -28.49 37.26 3.85
N ALA A 10 -29.14 37.63 4.95
CA ALA A 10 -28.58 37.42 6.30
C ALA A 10 -28.51 35.93 6.69
N ASN A 11 -29.45 35.12 6.19
CA ASN A 11 -29.42 33.68 6.44
C ASN A 11 -28.39 32.91 5.59
N LEU A 12 -28.08 33.41 4.39
CA LEU A 12 -27.03 32.82 3.55
C LEU A 12 -25.63 33.05 4.14
N VAL A 13 -25.39 34.25 4.67
CA VAL A 13 -24.10 34.56 5.33
C VAL A 13 -23.91 33.76 6.62
N ARG A 14 -24.99 33.51 7.37
CA ARG A 14 -24.95 32.69 8.58
C ARG A 14 -24.74 31.21 8.29
N GLY A 15 -25.22 30.70 7.15
CA GLY A 15 -25.00 29.33 6.69
C GLY A 15 -23.53 29.07 6.28
N VAL A 16 -22.93 30.02 5.59
CA VAL A 16 -21.52 29.92 5.16
C VAL A 16 -20.57 30.05 6.36
N GLN A 17 -20.92 30.87 7.36
CA GLN A 17 -20.09 31.04 8.54
C GLN A 17 -20.12 29.81 9.47
N ARG A 18 -21.22 29.04 9.49
CA ARG A 18 -21.29 27.76 10.22
C ARG A 18 -20.51 26.63 9.53
N GLN A 19 -20.36 26.64 8.23
CA GLN A 19 -19.55 25.65 7.51
C GLN A 19 -18.05 25.93 7.66
N ASN A 20 -17.65 27.19 7.83
CA ASN A 20 -16.25 27.53 8.07
C ASN A 20 -15.78 27.38 9.52
N SER A 21 -16.69 27.38 10.49
CA SER A 21 -16.33 27.21 11.89
C SER A 21 -16.18 25.75 12.36
N ALA A 22 -16.49 24.79 11.49
CA ALA A 22 -16.32 23.36 11.78
C ALA A 22 -14.92 22.83 11.39
N GLY A 23 -13.93 23.68 11.11
CA GLY A 23 -12.65 23.24 10.59
C GLY A 23 -11.44 24.10 10.89
N GLU A 24 -11.54 25.09 11.76
CA GLU A 24 -10.32 25.78 12.24
C GLU A 24 -9.59 24.91 13.27
N ARG A 25 -8.91 23.89 12.77
CA ARG A 25 -7.80 23.29 13.49
C ARG A 25 -6.74 24.39 13.62
N SER A 26 -6.24 24.61 14.84
CA SER A 26 -5.21 25.59 15.07
C SER A 26 -4.00 25.31 14.15
N PRO A 27 -3.24 26.34 13.71
CA PRO A 27 -2.03 26.14 12.91
C PRO A 27 -1.03 25.17 13.57
N GLU A 28 -1.09 25.00 14.87
CA GLU A 28 -0.29 24.04 15.64
C GLU A 28 -0.78 22.59 15.46
N GLU A 29 -2.08 22.34 15.50
CA GLU A 29 -2.66 21.01 15.26
C GLU A 29 -2.44 20.52 13.82
N VAL A 30 -2.48 21.42 12.84
CA VAL A 30 -2.16 21.10 11.45
C VAL A 30 -0.66 20.79 11.30
N ARG A 31 0.21 21.49 12.00
CA ARG A 31 1.66 21.22 11.99
C ARG A 31 2.00 19.92 12.70
N GLU A 32 1.30 19.58 13.77
CA GLU A 32 1.50 18.34 14.51
C GLU A 32 1.00 17.14 13.71
N GLY A 33 -0.17 17.23 13.08
CA GLY A 33 -0.69 16.23 12.16
C GLY A 33 0.20 16.01 10.93
N LEU A 34 0.77 17.07 10.36
CA LEU A 34 1.73 16.99 9.26
C LEU A 34 3.07 16.36 9.69
N ARG A 35 3.54 16.63 10.89
CA ARG A 35 4.76 16.02 11.44
C ARG A 35 4.59 14.53 11.68
N ILE A 36 3.44 14.11 12.19
CA ILE A 36 3.15 12.70 12.44
C ILE A 36 3.07 11.94 11.11
N SER A 37 2.37 12.47 10.11
CA SER A 37 2.25 11.81 8.80
C SER A 37 3.58 11.76 8.03
N LEU A 38 4.40 12.81 8.10
CA LEU A 38 5.75 12.82 7.52
C LEU A 38 6.70 11.85 8.22
N SER A 39 6.58 11.72 9.55
CA SER A 39 7.36 10.78 10.34
C SER A 39 6.97 9.32 10.03
N GLU A 40 5.68 9.05 9.86
CA GLU A 40 5.20 7.72 9.43
C GLU A 40 5.62 7.39 8.00
N LEU A 41 5.51 8.35 7.09
CA LEU A 41 5.99 8.19 5.72
C LEU A 41 7.51 7.95 5.68
N GLY A 42 8.27 8.69 6.47
CA GLY A 42 9.72 8.51 6.60
C GLY A 42 10.09 7.13 7.17
N ARG A 43 9.36 6.64 8.18
CA ARG A 43 9.55 5.28 8.73
C ARG A 43 9.21 4.20 7.71
N ASN A 44 8.13 4.36 6.96
CA ASN A 44 7.74 3.43 5.91
C ASN A 44 8.74 3.41 4.75
N LEU A 45 9.27 4.56 4.35
CA LEU A 45 10.31 4.64 3.33
C LEU A 45 11.64 4.04 3.83
N SER A 46 12.03 4.30 5.08
CA SER A 46 13.22 3.70 5.69
C SER A 46 13.08 2.19 5.88
N ALA A 47 11.90 1.71 6.28
CA ALA A 47 11.62 0.30 6.40
C ALA A 47 11.64 -0.42 5.03
N LYS A 48 11.13 0.23 3.98
CA LYS A 48 11.22 -0.29 2.59
C LYS A 48 12.65 -0.27 2.07
N ALA A 49 13.43 0.76 2.34
CA ALA A 49 14.82 0.85 1.96
C ALA A 49 15.67 -0.23 2.67
N GLY A 50 15.48 -0.42 3.97
CA GLY A 50 16.18 -1.45 4.74
C GLY A 50 15.84 -2.88 4.32
N LYS A 51 14.61 -3.12 3.88
CA LYS A 51 14.16 -4.44 3.40
C LYS A 51 14.83 -4.88 2.09
N ASN A 52 15.35 -3.97 1.30
CA ASN A 52 15.92 -4.26 -0.01
C ASN A 52 17.44 -4.05 -0.07
N GLN A 53 18.05 -3.68 1.03
CA GLN A 53 19.49 -3.41 1.07
C GLN A 53 20.32 -4.65 0.70
N ASP A 54 19.91 -5.82 1.14
CA ASP A 54 20.52 -7.10 0.76
C ASP A 54 20.49 -7.36 -0.76
N ILE A 55 19.40 -6.95 -1.42
CA ILE A 55 19.27 -7.01 -2.88
C ILE A 55 20.20 -5.99 -3.54
N ASP A 56 20.23 -4.76 -3.02
CA ASP A 56 21.07 -3.69 -3.56
C ASP A 56 22.57 -4.00 -3.44
N ASP A 57 22.97 -4.65 -2.36
CA ASP A 57 24.34 -5.04 -2.05
C ASP A 57 24.78 -6.37 -2.72
N SER A 58 23.86 -7.08 -3.37
CA SER A 58 24.09 -8.43 -3.90
C SER A 58 25.05 -8.51 -5.10
N GLY A 59 25.42 -7.39 -5.72
CA GLY A 59 26.25 -7.38 -6.93
C GLY A 59 25.58 -7.94 -8.19
N LEU A 60 24.27 -8.17 -8.15
CA LEU A 60 23.49 -8.65 -9.28
C LEU A 60 23.21 -7.52 -10.29
N PRO A 61 22.91 -7.82 -11.56
CA PRO A 61 22.46 -6.83 -12.54
C PRO A 61 21.20 -6.09 -12.07
N ASP A 62 21.09 -4.81 -12.44
CA ASP A 62 19.98 -3.95 -11.99
C ASP A 62 18.60 -4.49 -12.38
N SER A 63 18.46 -5.09 -13.56
CA SER A 63 17.21 -5.71 -14.01
C SER A 63 16.77 -6.85 -13.08
N ILE A 64 17.72 -7.64 -12.59
CA ILE A 64 17.46 -8.73 -11.63
C ILE A 64 17.15 -8.17 -10.26
N LYS A 65 17.86 -7.14 -9.80
CA LYS A 65 17.57 -6.46 -8.53
C LYS A 65 16.15 -5.89 -8.51
N GLN A 66 15.73 -5.21 -9.57
CA GLN A 66 14.37 -4.68 -9.68
C GLN A 66 13.31 -5.78 -9.62
N LEU A 67 13.54 -6.88 -10.31
CA LEU A 67 12.62 -8.01 -10.31
C LEU A 67 12.56 -8.71 -8.94
N LEU A 68 13.68 -8.84 -8.24
CA LEU A 68 13.73 -9.37 -6.88
C LEU A 68 12.95 -8.48 -5.89
N LYS A 69 13.06 -7.16 -6.03
CA LYS A 69 12.28 -6.20 -5.22
C LYS A 69 10.78 -6.35 -5.49
N MET A 70 10.40 -6.53 -6.76
CA MET A 70 9.00 -6.79 -7.15
C MET A 70 8.50 -8.11 -6.56
N ILE A 71 9.27 -9.18 -6.64
CA ILE A 71 8.92 -10.49 -6.04
C ILE A 71 8.71 -10.35 -4.54
N ARG A 72 9.59 -9.64 -3.84
CA ARG A 72 9.46 -9.38 -2.39
C ARG A 72 8.21 -8.58 -2.04
N GLU A 73 7.88 -7.56 -2.84
CA GLU A 73 6.65 -6.78 -2.67
C GLU A 73 5.40 -7.63 -2.91
N LEU A 74 5.38 -8.46 -3.95
CA LEU A 74 4.27 -9.38 -4.21
C LEU A 74 4.07 -10.37 -3.06
N LYS A 75 5.14 -10.92 -2.51
CA LYS A 75 5.07 -11.80 -1.34
C LYS A 75 4.49 -11.10 -0.12
N ALA A 76 4.91 -9.85 0.12
CA ALA A 76 4.38 -9.04 1.21
C ALA A 76 2.88 -8.76 1.05
N GLN A 77 2.44 -8.43 -0.16
CA GLN A 77 1.02 -8.21 -0.45
C GLN A 77 0.20 -9.51 -0.30
N ILE A 78 0.73 -10.65 -0.72
CA ILE A 78 0.09 -11.96 -0.51
C ILE A 78 -0.08 -12.24 0.98
N ALA A 79 0.95 -12.03 1.78
CA ALA A 79 0.89 -12.22 3.23
C ALA A 79 -0.13 -11.28 3.89
N GLU A 80 -0.19 -10.03 3.45
CA GLU A 80 -1.18 -9.05 3.91
C GLU A 80 -2.62 -9.48 3.58
N LYS A 81 -2.86 -9.96 2.35
CA LYS A 81 -4.19 -10.44 1.95
C LYS A 81 -4.60 -11.70 2.72
N GLN A 82 -3.67 -12.59 3.00
CA GLN A 82 -3.92 -13.76 3.85
C GLN A 82 -4.31 -13.35 5.27
N ALA A 83 -3.60 -12.39 5.85
CA ALA A 83 -3.92 -11.86 7.17
C ALA A 83 -5.30 -11.16 7.20
N GLN A 84 -5.67 -10.44 6.14
CA GLN A 84 -6.99 -9.84 6.00
C GLN A 84 -8.10 -10.90 5.92
N ILE A 85 -7.88 -12.00 5.21
CA ILE A 85 -8.81 -13.14 5.14
C ILE A 85 -8.99 -13.76 6.54
N GLU A 86 -7.92 -14.01 7.26
CA GLU A 86 -7.97 -14.57 8.62
C GLU A 86 -8.72 -13.65 9.59
N ALA A 87 -8.42 -12.35 9.55
CA ALA A 87 -9.09 -11.35 10.35
C ALA A 87 -10.60 -11.29 10.04
N LEU A 88 -10.96 -11.34 8.76
CA LEU A 88 -12.34 -11.34 8.31
C LEU A 88 -13.09 -12.61 8.73
N MET A 89 -12.44 -13.76 8.68
CA MET A 89 -13.03 -15.03 9.14
C MET A 89 -13.30 -15.01 10.66
N SER A 90 -12.46 -14.36 11.42
CA SER A 90 -12.56 -14.24 12.87
C SER A 90 -13.54 -13.15 13.32
N ASP A 91 -13.89 -12.22 12.44
CA ASP A 91 -14.79 -11.11 12.76
C ASP A 91 -16.24 -11.61 12.86
N GLN A 92 -16.82 -11.48 14.04
CA GLN A 92 -18.21 -11.85 14.34
C GLN A 92 -19.18 -10.68 14.22
N SER A 93 -18.70 -9.47 13.98
CA SER A 93 -19.50 -8.25 13.89
C SER A 93 -20.19 -8.07 12.53
N LEU A 94 -19.64 -8.69 11.48
CA LEU A 94 -20.16 -8.63 10.12
C LEU A 94 -21.26 -9.68 9.90
N ASP A 95 -22.28 -9.31 9.12
CA ASP A 95 -23.27 -10.27 8.67
C ASP A 95 -22.64 -11.28 7.68
N ALA A 96 -23.28 -12.45 7.54
CA ALA A 96 -22.76 -13.55 6.73
C ALA A 96 -22.62 -13.19 5.24
N GLU A 97 -23.52 -12.37 4.72
CA GLU A 97 -23.50 -11.97 3.30
C GLU A 97 -22.37 -10.97 3.01
N ALA A 98 -22.22 -9.95 3.83
CA ALA A 98 -21.13 -8.99 3.73
C ALA A 98 -19.77 -9.67 3.88
N LYS A 99 -19.63 -10.59 4.82
CA LYS A 99 -18.44 -11.41 5.02
C LYS A 99 -18.09 -12.24 3.79
N ARG A 100 -19.08 -12.88 3.19
CA ARG A 100 -18.92 -13.70 1.99
C ARG A 100 -18.42 -12.87 0.79
N GLN A 101 -19.02 -11.70 0.55
CA GLN A 101 -18.62 -10.80 -0.54
C GLN A 101 -17.18 -10.30 -0.36
N GLN A 102 -16.80 -9.92 0.85
CA GLN A 102 -15.44 -9.49 1.13
C GLN A 102 -14.42 -10.62 0.98
N LEU A 103 -14.75 -11.84 1.43
CA LEU A 103 -13.91 -13.02 1.24
C LEU A 103 -13.70 -13.34 -0.24
N GLU A 104 -14.74 -13.29 -1.05
CA GLU A 104 -14.65 -13.53 -2.48
C GLU A 104 -13.75 -12.51 -3.17
N GLY A 105 -13.86 -11.22 -2.83
CA GLY A 105 -12.97 -10.16 -3.30
C GLY A 105 -11.52 -10.40 -2.93
N LEU A 106 -11.23 -10.71 -1.66
CA LEU A 106 -9.88 -10.98 -1.18
C LEU A 106 -9.26 -12.23 -1.80
N GLN A 107 -10.05 -13.29 -1.99
CA GLN A 107 -9.59 -14.51 -2.66
C GLN A 107 -9.25 -14.26 -4.14
N THR A 108 -10.02 -13.43 -4.83
CA THR A 108 -9.76 -13.03 -6.22
C THR A 108 -8.46 -12.22 -6.31
N GLU A 109 -8.26 -11.25 -5.41
CA GLU A 109 -7.00 -10.49 -5.34
C GLU A 109 -5.81 -11.38 -5.02
N LEU A 110 -5.96 -12.32 -4.09
CA LEU A 110 -4.92 -13.27 -3.72
C LEU A 110 -4.53 -14.17 -4.90
N ALA A 111 -5.50 -14.67 -5.66
CA ALA A 111 -5.25 -15.46 -6.86
C ALA A 111 -4.50 -14.66 -7.93
N SER A 112 -4.85 -13.40 -8.13
CA SER A 112 -4.15 -12.48 -9.03
C SER A 112 -2.71 -12.22 -8.59
N LEU A 113 -2.46 -11.99 -7.31
CA LEU A 113 -1.13 -11.80 -6.75
C LEU A 113 -0.25 -13.06 -6.89
N ASN A 114 -0.81 -14.24 -6.64
CA ASN A 114 -0.11 -15.51 -6.84
C ASN A 114 0.27 -15.74 -8.31
N SER A 115 -0.61 -15.41 -9.24
CA SER A 115 -0.34 -15.46 -10.68
C SER A 115 0.77 -14.48 -11.08
N ALA A 116 0.74 -13.26 -10.55
CA ALA A 116 1.80 -12.27 -10.77
C ALA A 116 3.14 -12.73 -10.20
N LEU A 117 3.15 -13.34 -9.01
CA LEU A 117 4.36 -13.92 -8.40
C LEU A 117 4.94 -15.06 -9.24
N ALA A 118 4.11 -15.95 -9.74
CA ALA A 118 4.55 -17.04 -10.62
C ALA A 118 5.18 -16.49 -11.92
N SER A 119 4.56 -15.49 -12.53
CA SER A 119 5.10 -14.80 -13.71
C SER A 119 6.43 -14.08 -13.42
N ALA A 120 6.53 -13.41 -12.28
CA ALA A 120 7.76 -12.73 -11.86
C ALA A 120 8.91 -13.74 -11.63
N ASN A 121 8.63 -14.87 -11.01
CA ASN A 121 9.62 -15.94 -10.82
C ASN A 121 10.07 -16.55 -12.16
N ALA A 122 9.17 -16.77 -13.11
CA ALA A 122 9.51 -17.26 -14.45
C ALA A 122 10.39 -16.24 -15.19
N ASN A 123 10.08 -14.94 -15.09
CA ASN A 123 10.88 -13.87 -15.66
C ASN A 123 12.26 -13.78 -15.00
N LEU A 124 12.37 -14.02 -13.70
CA LEU A 124 13.64 -14.05 -12.99
C LEU A 124 14.55 -15.13 -13.54
N ILE A 125 14.04 -16.35 -13.71
CA ILE A 125 14.80 -17.46 -14.28
C ILE A 125 15.26 -17.14 -15.70
N LYS A 126 14.40 -16.54 -16.51
CA LYS A 126 14.74 -16.10 -17.87
C LYS A 126 15.83 -15.04 -17.85
N LEU A 127 15.69 -13.99 -17.04
CA LEU A 127 16.69 -12.92 -16.93
C LEU A 127 18.04 -13.43 -16.42
N MET A 128 18.05 -14.34 -15.45
CA MET A 128 19.29 -14.96 -14.96
C MET A 128 20.03 -15.68 -16.07
N ARG A 129 19.30 -16.36 -16.93
CA ARG A 129 19.85 -17.09 -18.08
C ARG A 129 20.34 -16.14 -19.18
N ASP A 130 19.53 -15.12 -19.51
CA ASP A 130 19.82 -14.15 -20.57
C ASP A 130 21.01 -13.24 -20.21
N ASN A 131 21.22 -12.93 -18.93
CA ASN A 131 22.36 -12.15 -18.45
C ASN A 131 23.64 -12.98 -18.24
N GLY A 132 23.59 -14.31 -18.43
CA GLY A 132 24.75 -15.17 -18.27
C GLY A 132 25.36 -15.13 -16.88
N LEU A 133 24.53 -15.18 -15.84
CA LEU A 133 24.99 -15.14 -14.46
C LEU A 133 25.91 -16.32 -14.14
N SER A 134 26.91 -16.09 -13.28
CA SER A 134 27.69 -17.17 -12.68
C SER A 134 26.83 -18.02 -11.75
N ASP A 135 27.27 -19.25 -11.46
CA ASP A 135 26.55 -20.14 -10.53
C ASP A 135 26.35 -19.52 -9.15
N GLU A 136 27.35 -18.77 -8.67
CA GLU A 136 27.26 -18.04 -7.40
C GLU A 136 26.19 -16.93 -7.45
N GLN A 137 26.12 -16.17 -8.53
CA GLN A 137 25.11 -15.14 -8.73
C GLN A 137 23.71 -15.75 -8.86
N MET A 138 23.57 -16.88 -9.53
CA MET A 138 22.30 -17.62 -9.63
C MET A 138 21.83 -18.10 -8.27
N MET A 139 22.71 -18.64 -7.44
CA MET A 139 22.40 -19.05 -6.08
C MET A 139 22.00 -17.86 -5.20
N THR A 140 22.70 -16.75 -5.33
CA THR A 140 22.38 -15.50 -4.60
C THR A 140 20.99 -14.99 -5.00
N ALA A 141 20.70 -14.90 -6.29
CA ALA A 141 19.38 -14.46 -6.79
C ALA A 141 18.24 -15.39 -6.32
N ALA A 142 18.45 -16.70 -6.38
CA ALA A 142 17.48 -17.69 -5.90
C ALA A 142 17.23 -17.57 -4.39
N SER A 143 18.27 -17.39 -3.60
CA SER A 143 18.18 -17.17 -2.14
C SER A 143 17.39 -15.91 -1.81
N LEU A 144 17.68 -14.80 -2.50
CA LEU A 144 16.96 -13.53 -2.32
C LEU A 144 15.49 -13.59 -2.76
N ALA A 145 15.18 -14.40 -3.78
CA ALA A 145 13.80 -14.63 -4.20
C ALA A 145 13.00 -15.47 -3.21
N MET A 146 13.66 -16.32 -2.44
CA MET A 146 13.03 -17.14 -1.39
C MET A 146 12.87 -16.40 -0.06
N ALA A 147 13.72 -15.44 0.22
CA ALA A 147 13.63 -14.61 1.41
C ALA A 147 12.43 -13.66 1.36
#